data_9e1e4aa214ab30be23b1807716c82def
#
_entry.id   9e1e4aa214ab30be23b1807716c82def
#
_cell.length_a   1.000
_cell.length_b   1.000
_cell.length_c   1.000
_cell.angle_alpha   90.00
_cell.angle_beta   90.00
_cell.angle_gamma   90.00
#
_symmetry.space_group_name_H-M   'P 1'
#
loop_
_entity.id
_entity.type
_entity.pdbx_description
1 polymer ?
#
loop_
_entity_poly.entity_id
_entity_poly.type
_entity_poly.pdbx_seq_one_letter_code
_entity_poly.pdbx_strand_id
1 'polypeptide(L)'
;MQQRQLGRQGLTVSALGLGCMGLSYGYGPATEKQQAIALIRAAVERGVTFFDTAEIYGPFINEDVVGEALAPVRDKVVIATKFGFDCDKPGQMLNSRPEHIRAVIEGSLKRLKTDYIDLYYQHRVDPDVPVEEVAGTIADLIAEGKVKHFGLSEASAETIRRAHAVCPVTALQSEYSLWWRQPEQEILPLLAELNIGFVPFSPLGKGFLTGAIDSSTTF
;
A
#
# COMPACT_ATOMS: atom_id res chain seq x y z
N MET A 1 0.16 -19.96 -7.68
CA MET A 1 0.70 -19.28 -6.45
C MET A 1 -0.25 -19.52 -5.29
N GLN A 2 0.25 -19.64 -4.04
CA GLN A 2 -0.62 -19.76 -2.87
C GLN A 2 -1.41 -18.47 -2.64
N GLN A 3 -2.60 -18.61 -2.04
CA GLN A 3 -3.46 -17.48 -1.65
C GLN A 3 -3.38 -17.26 -0.14
N ARG A 4 -3.58 -16.02 0.28
CA ARG A 4 -3.67 -15.59 1.69
C ARG A 4 -4.87 -14.69 1.86
N GLN A 5 -5.58 -14.85 2.97
CA GLN A 5 -6.63 -13.92 3.37
C GLN A 5 -6.03 -12.84 4.28
N LEU A 6 -6.30 -11.58 3.97
CA LEU A 6 -5.92 -10.45 4.80
C LEU A 6 -7.09 -10.07 5.70
N GLY A 7 -6.91 -10.27 6.99
CA GLY A 7 -7.94 -9.96 7.99
C GLY A 7 -9.19 -10.83 7.85
N ARG A 8 -10.30 -10.38 8.47
CA ARG A 8 -11.61 -11.09 8.45
C ARG A 8 -12.57 -10.58 7.37
N GLN A 9 -12.25 -9.48 6.69
CA GLN A 9 -13.16 -8.85 5.73
C GLN A 9 -13.16 -9.53 4.35
N GLY A 10 -12.50 -10.67 4.21
CA GLY A 10 -12.58 -11.51 3.01
C GLY A 10 -11.64 -11.11 1.88
N LEU A 11 -10.73 -10.17 2.08
CA LEU A 11 -9.75 -9.80 1.06
C LEU A 11 -8.73 -10.92 0.87
N THR A 12 -8.79 -11.59 -0.27
CA THR A 12 -7.88 -12.68 -0.63
C THR A 12 -6.88 -12.20 -1.66
N VAL A 13 -5.60 -12.46 -1.41
CA VAL A 13 -4.48 -12.03 -2.25
C VAL A 13 -3.50 -13.19 -2.50
N SER A 14 -2.68 -13.09 -3.53
CA SER A 14 -1.53 -13.98 -3.68
C SER A 14 -0.56 -13.81 -2.51
N ALA A 15 0.08 -14.90 -2.09
CA ALA A 15 1.01 -14.89 -0.95
C ALA A 15 2.23 -13.97 -1.15
N LEU A 16 2.59 -13.69 -2.41
CA LEU A 16 3.55 -12.67 -2.79
C LEU A 16 2.80 -11.54 -3.50
N GLY A 17 3.01 -10.31 -3.05
CA GLY A 17 2.56 -9.10 -3.74
C GLY A 17 3.71 -8.43 -4.48
N LEU A 18 3.41 -7.69 -5.53
CA LEU A 18 4.37 -6.84 -6.23
C LEU A 18 4.26 -5.40 -5.71
N GLY A 19 5.29 -4.93 -4.99
CA GLY A 19 5.48 -3.52 -4.71
C GLY A 19 5.98 -2.79 -5.96
N CYS A 20 5.20 -1.81 -6.42
CA CYS A 20 5.49 -1.11 -7.67
C CYS A 20 6.37 0.13 -7.50
N MET A 21 6.70 0.55 -6.27
CA MET A 21 7.46 1.76 -5.98
C MET A 21 8.74 1.87 -6.82
N GLY A 22 9.54 0.82 -6.86
CA GLY A 22 10.83 0.81 -7.55
C GLY A 22 10.75 0.96 -9.07
N LEU A 23 9.56 0.92 -9.67
CA LEU A 23 9.38 1.15 -11.11
C LEU A 23 9.49 2.63 -11.51
N SER A 24 9.24 3.55 -10.56
CA SER A 24 9.25 4.98 -10.84
C SER A 24 9.80 5.86 -9.71
N TYR A 25 10.18 5.26 -8.57
CA TYR A 25 10.59 6.02 -7.40
C TYR A 25 11.55 5.22 -6.49
N GLY A 26 12.53 5.87 -5.91
CA GLY A 26 13.28 5.42 -4.73
C GLY A 26 14.66 4.81 -5.00
N TYR A 27 14.83 3.91 -5.97
CA TYR A 27 16.09 3.17 -6.14
C TYR A 27 16.67 3.31 -7.55
N GLY A 28 17.22 4.48 -7.86
CA GLY A 28 17.81 4.75 -9.17
C GLY A 28 16.84 5.38 -10.18
N PRO A 29 17.19 5.40 -11.47
CA PRO A 29 16.34 5.98 -12.49
C PRO A 29 15.05 5.19 -12.67
N ALA A 30 13.96 5.90 -12.98
CA ALA A 30 12.68 5.26 -13.28
C ALA A 30 12.81 4.25 -14.43
N THR A 31 12.15 3.13 -14.28
CA THR A 31 12.06 2.12 -15.35
C THR A 31 11.28 2.69 -16.53
N GLU A 32 11.72 2.40 -17.75
CA GLU A 32 10.97 2.80 -18.94
C GLU A 32 9.53 2.24 -18.86
N LYS A 33 8.55 3.07 -19.24
CA LYS A 33 7.12 2.80 -19.03
C LYS A 33 6.67 1.45 -19.60
N GLN A 34 7.06 1.13 -20.83
CA GLN A 34 6.64 -0.13 -21.47
C GLN A 34 7.29 -1.35 -20.82
N GLN A 35 8.52 -1.19 -20.34
CA GLN A 35 9.20 -2.25 -19.59
C GLN A 35 8.52 -2.49 -18.24
N ALA A 36 8.12 -1.41 -17.54
CA ALA A 36 7.40 -1.52 -16.29
C ALA A 36 6.03 -2.20 -16.48
N ILE A 37 5.28 -1.83 -17.53
CA ILE A 37 4.01 -2.46 -17.88
C ILE A 37 4.21 -3.95 -18.20
N ALA A 38 5.24 -4.30 -18.98
CA ALA A 38 5.55 -5.68 -19.32
C ALA A 38 5.90 -6.50 -18.07
N LEU A 39 6.65 -5.94 -17.13
CA LEU A 39 6.99 -6.57 -15.86
C LEU A 39 5.74 -6.85 -15.01
N ILE A 40 4.85 -5.87 -14.85
CA ILE A 40 3.60 -6.04 -14.10
C ILE A 40 2.75 -7.14 -14.73
N ARG A 41 2.58 -7.14 -16.05
CA ARG A 41 1.81 -8.19 -16.77
C ARG A 41 2.44 -9.57 -16.63
N ALA A 42 3.77 -9.67 -16.72
CA ALA A 42 4.48 -10.93 -16.48
C ALA A 42 4.31 -11.44 -15.04
N ALA A 43 4.16 -10.55 -14.04
CA ALA A 43 3.83 -10.94 -12.68
C ALA A 43 2.41 -11.52 -12.59
N VAL A 44 1.42 -10.90 -13.26
CA VAL A 44 0.05 -11.46 -13.36
C VAL A 44 0.07 -12.86 -13.97
N GLU A 45 0.78 -13.07 -15.07
CA GLU A 45 0.90 -14.37 -15.73
C GLU A 45 1.53 -15.45 -14.83
N ARG A 46 2.37 -15.05 -13.87
CA ARG A 46 2.95 -15.92 -12.84
C ARG A 46 2.05 -16.12 -11.61
N GLY A 47 0.84 -15.55 -11.63
CA GLY A 47 -0.17 -15.72 -10.59
C GLY A 47 -0.07 -14.73 -9.44
N VAL A 48 0.65 -13.62 -9.59
CA VAL A 48 0.58 -12.49 -8.65
C VAL A 48 -0.77 -11.80 -8.86
N THR A 49 -1.52 -11.64 -7.78
CA THR A 49 -2.81 -10.94 -7.80
C THR A 49 -2.83 -9.69 -6.94
N PHE A 50 -1.76 -9.40 -6.21
CA PHE A 50 -1.67 -8.28 -5.28
C PHE A 50 -0.60 -7.28 -5.75
N PHE A 51 -1.02 -6.05 -6.07
CA PHE A 51 -0.17 -4.97 -6.58
C PHE A 51 -0.29 -3.75 -5.67
N ASP A 52 0.85 -3.24 -5.22
CA ASP A 52 0.94 -2.14 -4.27
C ASP A 52 1.62 -0.93 -4.90
N THR A 53 0.92 0.20 -4.86
CA THR A 53 1.40 1.50 -5.34
C THR A 53 1.11 2.60 -4.32
N ALA A 54 1.32 3.86 -4.66
CA ALA A 54 0.93 5.04 -3.91
C ALA A 54 0.95 6.30 -4.78
N GLU A 55 0.13 7.30 -4.41
CA GLU A 55 0.09 8.60 -5.09
C GLU A 55 1.45 9.29 -5.14
N ILE A 56 2.25 9.18 -4.05
CA ILE A 56 3.55 9.84 -3.94
C ILE A 56 4.65 9.18 -4.79
N TYR A 57 4.41 8.00 -5.35
CA TYR A 57 5.44 7.32 -6.12
C TYR A 57 5.64 7.95 -7.50
N GLY A 58 6.67 8.79 -7.61
CA GLY A 58 7.10 9.48 -8.80
C GLY A 58 6.36 10.77 -9.22
N PRO A 59 5.81 11.62 -8.35
CA PRO A 59 4.45 11.57 -7.87
C PRO A 59 3.44 11.30 -8.99
N PHE A 60 2.42 10.50 -8.70
CA PHE A 60 1.32 10.09 -9.58
C PHE A 60 1.71 9.12 -10.72
N ILE A 61 2.93 9.20 -11.28
CA ILE A 61 3.37 8.42 -12.44
C ILE A 61 3.24 6.90 -12.21
N ASN A 62 3.51 6.44 -10.99
CA ASN A 62 3.43 5.02 -10.66
C ASN A 62 2.01 4.48 -10.81
N GLU A 63 1.00 5.20 -10.32
CA GLU A 63 -0.40 4.81 -10.45
C GLU A 63 -0.84 4.77 -11.93
N ASP A 64 -0.38 5.70 -12.76
CA ASP A 64 -0.64 5.67 -14.21
C ASP A 64 -0.09 4.42 -14.88
N VAL A 65 1.13 4.02 -14.52
CA VAL A 65 1.77 2.80 -15.07
C VAL A 65 1.02 1.55 -14.59
N VAL A 66 0.71 1.47 -13.30
CA VAL A 66 -0.03 0.33 -12.71
C VAL A 66 -1.42 0.24 -13.33
N GLY A 67 -2.13 1.37 -13.44
CA GLY A 67 -3.46 1.43 -14.04
C GLY A 67 -3.46 0.96 -15.49
N GLU A 68 -2.51 1.40 -16.31
CA GLU A 68 -2.39 0.95 -17.70
C GLU A 68 -2.05 -0.53 -17.83
N ALA A 69 -1.19 -1.03 -16.95
CA ALA A 69 -0.80 -2.44 -16.95
C ALA A 69 -1.96 -3.37 -16.58
N LEU A 70 -2.75 -2.99 -15.55
CA LEU A 70 -3.75 -3.85 -14.92
C LEU A 70 -5.18 -3.65 -15.43
N ALA A 71 -5.48 -2.56 -16.14
CA ALA A 71 -6.83 -2.31 -16.67
C ALA A 71 -7.44 -3.50 -17.43
N PRO A 72 -6.69 -4.25 -18.28
CA PRO A 72 -7.27 -5.40 -18.99
C PRO A 72 -7.65 -6.60 -18.10
N VAL A 73 -7.17 -6.62 -16.86
CA VAL A 73 -7.35 -7.73 -15.91
C VAL A 73 -7.82 -7.25 -14.54
N ARG A 74 -8.41 -6.05 -14.48
CA ARG A 74 -8.78 -5.35 -13.23
C ARG A 74 -9.60 -6.22 -12.27
N ASP A 75 -10.51 -7.00 -12.78
CA ASP A 75 -11.38 -7.92 -12.04
C ASP A 75 -10.67 -9.14 -11.43
N LYS A 76 -9.44 -9.42 -11.88
CA LYS A 76 -8.64 -10.57 -11.44
C LYS A 76 -7.55 -10.22 -10.45
N VAL A 77 -7.40 -8.95 -10.13
CA VAL A 77 -6.30 -8.45 -9.29
C VAL A 77 -6.81 -7.56 -8.18
N VAL A 78 -6.02 -7.47 -7.12
CA VAL A 78 -6.20 -6.58 -5.99
C VAL A 78 -5.20 -5.45 -6.12
N ILE A 79 -5.69 -4.22 -6.20
CA ILE A 79 -4.86 -3.02 -6.23
C ILE A 79 -4.92 -2.33 -4.88
N ALA A 80 -3.76 -2.20 -4.25
CA ALA A 80 -3.57 -1.35 -3.09
C ALA A 80 -2.88 -0.05 -3.50
N THR A 81 -3.43 1.07 -3.04
CA THR A 81 -2.76 2.37 -3.14
C THR A 81 -2.86 3.12 -1.81
N LYS A 82 -2.19 4.26 -1.71
CA LYS A 82 -2.02 4.96 -0.44
C LYS A 82 -2.25 6.45 -0.61
N PHE A 83 -2.81 7.07 0.44
CA PHE A 83 -3.00 8.52 0.60
C PHE A 83 -2.24 9.03 1.83
N GLY A 84 -2.21 10.34 2.01
CA GLY A 84 -1.73 10.97 3.23
C GLY A 84 -0.52 11.84 3.06
N PHE A 85 0.02 11.96 1.86
CA PHE A 85 1.01 12.98 1.51
C PHE A 85 0.38 14.11 0.69
N ASP A 86 0.83 15.33 0.90
CA ASP A 86 0.49 16.47 0.05
C ASP A 86 1.53 16.52 -1.09
N CYS A 87 1.22 15.85 -2.20
CA CYS A 87 2.13 15.72 -3.33
C CYS A 87 2.37 17.05 -4.07
N ASP A 88 1.54 18.05 -3.84
CA ASP A 88 1.67 19.38 -4.43
C ASP A 88 2.63 20.29 -3.64
N LYS A 89 3.04 19.85 -2.44
CA LYS A 89 3.97 20.60 -1.59
C LYS A 89 5.34 19.94 -1.50
N PRO A 90 6.42 20.73 -1.42
CA PRO A 90 7.76 20.20 -1.23
C PRO A 90 7.91 19.54 0.15
N GLY A 91 8.81 18.55 0.24
CA GLY A 91 9.23 17.99 1.53
C GLY A 91 8.36 16.86 2.07
N GLN A 92 7.52 16.23 1.25
CA GLN A 92 6.68 15.10 1.66
C GLN A 92 5.83 15.43 2.91
N MET A 93 5.18 16.58 2.91
CA MET A 93 4.29 16.99 4.01
C MET A 93 3.10 16.04 4.11
N LEU A 94 2.71 15.71 5.32
CA LEU A 94 1.52 14.89 5.57
C LEU A 94 0.25 15.72 5.44
N ASN A 95 -0.79 15.12 4.91
CA ASN A 95 -2.13 15.67 4.85
C ASN A 95 -3.17 14.54 4.80
N SER A 96 -3.72 14.21 5.95
CA SER A 96 -4.81 13.21 6.06
C SER A 96 -6.16 13.85 6.39
N ARG A 97 -6.37 15.12 6.08
CA ARG A 97 -7.67 15.76 6.27
C ARG A 97 -8.74 15.14 5.37
N PRO A 98 -9.99 15.04 5.84
CA PRO A 98 -11.09 14.43 5.08
C PRO A 98 -11.24 14.97 3.66
N GLU A 99 -11.18 16.27 3.47
CA GLU A 99 -11.29 16.92 2.16
C GLU A 99 -10.14 16.53 1.22
N HIS A 100 -8.92 16.38 1.76
CA HIS A 100 -7.76 15.96 0.98
C HIS A 100 -7.88 14.48 0.59
N ILE A 101 -8.25 13.60 1.51
CA ILE A 101 -8.47 12.17 1.22
C ILE A 101 -9.49 12.00 0.10
N ARG A 102 -10.60 12.75 0.15
CA ARG A 102 -11.65 12.71 -0.89
C ARG A 102 -11.17 13.25 -2.24
N ALA A 103 -10.32 14.26 -2.26
CA ALA A 103 -9.74 14.77 -3.51
C ALA A 103 -8.73 13.79 -4.11
N VAL A 104 -7.87 13.21 -3.27
CA VAL A 104 -6.81 12.26 -3.68
C VAL A 104 -7.39 11.00 -4.29
N ILE A 105 -8.45 10.42 -3.70
CA ILE A 105 -9.03 9.18 -4.23
C ILE A 105 -9.56 9.35 -5.64
N GLU A 106 -10.19 10.48 -5.98
CA GLU A 106 -10.67 10.75 -7.33
C GLU A 106 -9.51 10.75 -8.35
N GLY A 107 -8.37 11.32 -7.96
CA GLY A 107 -7.15 11.27 -8.75
C GLY A 107 -6.62 9.85 -8.93
N SER A 108 -6.55 9.08 -7.85
CA SER A 108 -6.08 7.69 -7.86
C SER A 108 -6.97 6.78 -8.71
N LEU A 109 -8.30 6.89 -8.59
CA LEU A 109 -9.25 6.14 -9.43
C LEU A 109 -9.04 6.42 -10.90
N LYS A 110 -8.84 7.70 -11.27
CA LYS A 110 -8.60 8.10 -12.67
C LYS A 110 -7.27 7.53 -13.19
N ARG A 111 -6.17 7.64 -12.44
CA ARG A 111 -4.85 7.14 -12.84
C ARG A 111 -4.84 5.61 -12.92
N LEU A 112 -5.46 4.94 -11.95
CA LEU A 112 -5.57 3.48 -11.91
C LEU A 112 -6.62 2.92 -12.89
N LYS A 113 -7.37 3.77 -13.58
CA LYS A 113 -8.39 3.40 -14.59
C LYS A 113 -9.42 2.40 -14.02
N THR A 114 -9.96 2.71 -12.86
CA THR A 114 -10.88 1.85 -12.12
C THR A 114 -11.88 2.69 -11.34
N ASP A 115 -13.05 2.12 -11.04
CA ASP A 115 -14.09 2.79 -10.26
C ASP A 115 -13.96 2.51 -8.75
N TYR A 116 -13.04 1.64 -8.34
CA TYR A 116 -12.81 1.29 -6.94
C TYR A 116 -11.37 0.90 -6.64
N ILE A 117 -10.94 1.16 -5.41
CA ILE A 117 -9.69 0.67 -4.83
C ILE A 117 -9.98 -0.52 -3.92
N ASP A 118 -9.25 -1.63 -4.09
CA ASP A 118 -9.46 -2.81 -3.25
C ASP A 118 -8.96 -2.61 -1.82
N LEU A 119 -7.80 -1.99 -1.65
CA LEU A 119 -7.20 -1.71 -0.35
C LEU A 119 -6.58 -0.31 -0.34
N TYR A 120 -7.10 0.57 0.51
CA TYR A 120 -6.66 1.97 0.58
C TYR A 120 -5.96 2.23 1.91
N TYR A 121 -4.66 2.51 1.84
CA TYR A 121 -3.83 2.71 3.03
C TYR A 121 -3.68 4.19 3.38
N GLN A 122 -3.74 4.52 4.68
CA GLN A 122 -3.05 5.72 5.15
C GLN A 122 -1.54 5.43 5.13
N HIS A 123 -0.79 6.15 4.30
CA HIS A 123 0.62 5.85 4.03
C HIS A 123 1.51 6.11 5.24
N ARG A 124 1.26 7.22 5.95
CA ARG A 124 1.84 7.56 7.26
C ARG A 124 0.76 8.24 8.10
N VAL A 125 0.80 7.98 9.39
CA VAL A 125 -0.11 8.64 10.34
C VAL A 125 0.21 10.12 10.39
N ASP A 126 -0.80 10.95 10.15
CA ASP A 126 -0.71 12.40 10.25
C ASP A 126 -0.94 12.81 11.70
N PRO A 127 0.06 13.41 12.38
CA PRO A 127 -0.09 13.80 13.78
C PRO A 127 -1.07 14.97 14.00
N ASP A 128 -1.39 15.72 12.94
CA ASP A 128 -2.27 16.88 12.99
C ASP A 128 -3.74 16.53 12.74
N VAL A 129 -4.04 15.26 12.42
CA VAL A 129 -5.40 14.78 12.13
C VAL A 129 -5.70 13.54 12.98
N PRO A 130 -6.76 13.57 13.82
CA PRO A 130 -7.17 12.38 14.57
C PRO A 130 -7.43 11.21 13.65
N VAL A 131 -6.87 10.04 13.98
CA VAL A 131 -7.03 8.85 13.16
C VAL A 131 -8.48 8.40 13.03
N GLU A 132 -9.33 8.77 13.99
CA GLU A 132 -10.77 8.53 13.96
C GLU A 132 -11.47 9.30 12.83
N GLU A 133 -11.03 10.53 12.53
CA GLU A 133 -11.55 11.32 11.41
C GLU A 133 -11.12 10.70 10.07
N VAL A 134 -9.86 10.24 10.00
CA VAL A 134 -9.36 9.48 8.83
C VAL A 134 -10.18 8.21 8.63
N ALA A 135 -10.35 7.41 9.67
CA ALA A 135 -11.09 6.15 9.61
C ALA A 135 -12.57 6.38 9.26
N GLY A 136 -13.19 7.43 9.79
CA GLY A 136 -14.55 7.85 9.45
C GLY A 136 -14.69 8.21 7.96
N THR A 137 -13.73 8.97 7.43
CA THR A 137 -13.69 9.32 6.00
C THR A 137 -13.58 8.08 5.12
N ILE A 138 -12.75 7.11 5.51
CA ILE A 138 -12.62 5.86 4.76
C ILE A 138 -13.89 5.03 4.85
N ALA A 139 -14.58 4.99 6.00
CA ALA A 139 -15.87 4.32 6.15
C ALA A 139 -16.92 4.89 5.17
N ASP A 140 -16.96 6.22 5.01
CA ASP A 140 -17.82 6.88 4.01
C ASP A 140 -17.45 6.44 2.58
N LEU A 141 -16.15 6.44 2.23
CA LEU A 141 -15.68 6.02 0.91
C LEU A 141 -15.98 4.54 0.62
N ILE A 142 -16.00 3.70 1.65
CA ILE A 142 -16.45 2.30 1.54
C ILE A 142 -17.96 2.25 1.27
N ALA A 143 -18.75 3.04 1.99
CA ALA A 143 -20.19 3.13 1.76
C ALA A 143 -20.54 3.68 0.36
N GLU A 144 -19.72 4.60 -0.18
CA GLU A 144 -19.81 5.10 -1.54
C GLU A 144 -19.36 4.08 -2.62
N GLY A 145 -18.76 2.96 -2.22
CA GLY A 145 -18.25 1.92 -3.12
C GLY A 145 -16.92 2.26 -3.80
N LYS A 146 -16.26 3.35 -3.43
CA LYS A 146 -14.96 3.78 -3.99
C LYS A 146 -13.78 3.01 -3.39
N VAL A 147 -13.92 2.53 -2.17
CA VAL A 147 -12.93 1.73 -1.44
C VAL A 147 -13.60 0.45 -0.96
N LYS A 148 -12.91 -0.69 -1.02
CA LYS A 148 -13.42 -1.96 -0.46
C LYS A 148 -12.88 -2.23 0.93
N HIS A 149 -11.60 -1.93 1.16
CA HIS A 149 -10.91 -2.24 2.41
C HIS A 149 -10.00 -1.11 2.86
N PHE A 150 -9.95 -0.89 4.17
CA PHE A 150 -9.07 0.08 4.81
C PHE A 150 -7.79 -0.56 5.30
N GLY A 151 -6.66 0.14 5.14
CA GLY A 151 -5.36 -0.26 5.66
C GLY A 151 -4.61 0.89 6.32
N LEU A 152 -3.65 0.53 7.16
CA LEU A 152 -2.69 1.47 7.76
C LEU A 152 -1.27 1.05 7.39
N SER A 153 -0.33 2.01 7.36
CA SER A 153 1.08 1.74 7.15
C SER A 153 1.92 2.39 8.24
N GLU A 154 2.82 1.62 8.86
CA GLU A 154 3.73 2.07 9.93
C GLU A 154 3.00 2.75 11.12
N ALA A 155 1.81 2.28 11.46
CA ALA A 155 1.04 2.82 12.58
C ALA A 155 1.38 2.14 13.91
N SER A 156 1.32 2.90 15.01
CA SER A 156 1.47 2.36 16.36
C SER A 156 0.29 1.49 16.77
N ALA A 157 0.49 0.64 17.77
CA ALA A 157 -0.57 -0.22 18.30
C ALA A 157 -1.78 0.59 18.79
N GLU A 158 -1.56 1.71 19.46
CA GLU A 158 -2.62 2.62 19.89
C GLU A 158 -3.42 3.17 18.70
N THR A 159 -2.73 3.67 17.68
CA THR A 159 -3.36 4.21 16.46
C THR A 159 -4.19 3.15 15.75
N ILE A 160 -3.66 1.92 15.64
CA ILE A 160 -4.38 0.79 15.03
C ILE A 160 -5.68 0.50 15.78
N ARG A 161 -5.66 0.42 17.11
CA ARG A 161 -6.86 0.19 17.94
C ARG A 161 -7.91 1.28 17.75
N ARG A 162 -7.49 2.55 17.78
CA ARG A 162 -8.38 3.69 17.60
C ARG A 162 -9.03 3.72 16.22
N ALA A 163 -8.25 3.54 15.17
CA ALA A 163 -8.76 3.47 13.80
C ALA A 163 -9.73 2.29 13.61
N HIS A 164 -9.33 1.10 14.10
CA HIS A 164 -10.12 -0.14 13.97
C HIS A 164 -11.47 -0.07 14.67
N ALA A 165 -11.59 0.71 15.76
CA ALA A 165 -12.84 0.92 16.47
C ALA A 165 -13.86 1.73 15.66
N VAL A 166 -13.41 2.58 14.73
CA VAL A 166 -14.27 3.42 13.87
C VAL A 166 -14.55 2.73 12.52
N CYS A 167 -13.51 2.27 11.86
CA CYS A 167 -13.60 1.55 10.59
C CYS A 167 -12.70 0.31 10.67
N PRO A 168 -13.22 -0.90 10.42
CA PRO A 168 -12.41 -2.10 10.50
C PRO A 168 -11.18 -2.03 9.59
N VAL A 169 -10.00 -2.05 10.20
CA VAL A 169 -8.72 -2.12 9.47
C VAL A 169 -8.54 -3.55 8.97
N THR A 170 -8.36 -3.71 7.66
CA THR A 170 -8.17 -5.01 7.01
C THR A 170 -6.72 -5.46 7.05
N ALA A 171 -5.78 -4.53 6.85
CA ALA A 171 -4.36 -4.84 6.80
C ALA A 171 -3.50 -3.71 7.38
N LEU A 172 -2.41 -4.11 8.02
CA LEU A 172 -1.28 -3.23 8.33
C LEU A 172 -0.12 -3.55 7.40
N GLN A 173 0.49 -2.52 6.80
CA GLN A 173 1.73 -2.65 6.05
C GLN A 173 2.89 -2.07 6.86
N SER A 174 3.93 -2.87 7.13
CA SER A 174 5.12 -2.42 7.88
C SER A 174 6.39 -3.10 7.40
N GLU A 175 7.54 -2.46 7.64
CA GLU A 175 8.83 -3.10 7.41
C GLU A 175 8.97 -4.34 8.29
N TYR A 176 9.38 -5.45 7.68
CA TYR A 176 9.65 -6.68 8.41
C TYR A 176 10.62 -7.58 7.64
N SER A 177 11.70 -7.96 8.29
CA SER A 177 12.75 -8.80 7.70
C SER A 177 13.52 -9.53 8.80
N LEU A 178 14.50 -10.35 8.43
CA LEU A 178 15.45 -10.91 9.39
C LEU A 178 16.29 -9.82 10.09
N TRP A 179 16.40 -8.65 9.48
CA TRP A 179 17.09 -7.47 10.02
C TRP A 179 16.21 -6.62 10.91
N TRP A 180 14.96 -6.36 10.51
CA TRP A 180 14.01 -5.49 11.20
C TRP A 180 12.87 -6.32 11.80
N ARG A 181 12.95 -6.58 13.12
CA ARG A 181 12.03 -7.50 13.81
C ARG A 181 11.15 -6.82 14.88
N GLN A 182 11.13 -5.50 14.93
CA GLN A 182 10.32 -4.76 15.90
C GLN A 182 8.83 -5.13 15.90
N PRO A 183 8.18 -5.43 14.75
CA PRO A 183 6.77 -5.81 14.75
C PRO A 183 6.43 -7.03 15.62
N GLU A 184 7.39 -7.90 15.92
CA GLU A 184 7.17 -9.12 16.73
C GLU A 184 6.78 -8.82 18.18
N GLN A 185 7.20 -7.67 18.72
CA GLN A 185 7.04 -7.35 20.13
C GLN A 185 5.60 -6.97 20.49
N GLU A 186 4.96 -6.15 19.69
CA GLU A 186 3.65 -5.59 19.98
C GLU A 186 2.69 -5.70 18.80
N ILE A 187 3.16 -5.40 17.59
CA ILE A 187 2.31 -5.27 16.40
C ILE A 187 1.70 -6.62 15.99
N LEU A 188 2.51 -7.66 15.80
CA LEU A 188 2.01 -8.96 15.37
C LEU A 188 1.02 -9.59 16.37
N PRO A 189 1.26 -9.54 17.71
CA PRO A 189 0.26 -9.94 18.69
C PRO A 189 -1.04 -9.15 18.59
N LEU A 190 -0.96 -7.83 18.44
CA LEU A 190 -2.14 -6.98 18.26
C LEU A 190 -2.93 -7.33 17.00
N LEU A 191 -2.25 -7.51 15.87
CA LEU A 191 -2.92 -7.86 14.61
C LEU A 191 -3.63 -9.20 14.70
N ALA A 192 -3.03 -10.18 15.40
CA ALA A 192 -3.65 -11.47 15.68
C ALA A 192 -4.91 -11.32 16.55
N GLU A 193 -4.85 -10.49 17.60
CA GLU A 193 -6.00 -10.18 18.47
C GLU A 193 -7.16 -9.56 17.67
N LEU A 194 -6.87 -8.55 16.84
CA LEU A 194 -7.87 -7.82 16.06
C LEU A 194 -8.23 -8.48 14.73
N ASN A 195 -7.56 -9.58 14.36
CA ASN A 195 -7.69 -10.26 13.07
C ASN A 195 -7.45 -9.33 11.87
N ILE A 196 -6.40 -8.55 11.94
CA ILE A 196 -5.90 -7.68 10.88
C ILE A 196 -4.80 -8.42 10.13
N GLY A 197 -4.81 -8.35 8.79
CA GLY A 197 -3.74 -8.92 7.97
C GLY A 197 -2.43 -8.14 8.09
N PHE A 198 -1.31 -8.84 7.95
CA PHE A 198 0.01 -8.20 7.94
C PHE A 198 0.63 -8.29 6.54
N VAL A 199 1.05 -7.15 6.01
CA VAL A 199 1.71 -7.03 4.71
C VAL A 199 3.14 -6.51 4.92
N PRO A 200 4.15 -7.40 5.01
CA PRO A 200 5.52 -6.97 5.21
C PRO A 200 6.10 -6.36 3.94
N PHE A 201 6.80 -5.23 4.05
CA PHE A 201 7.62 -4.70 2.97
C PHE A 201 9.11 -4.80 3.30
N SER A 202 9.96 -4.66 2.28
CA SER A 202 11.43 -4.79 2.36
C SER A 202 11.93 -6.07 3.05
N PRO A 203 11.36 -7.26 2.76
CA PRO A 203 11.75 -8.49 3.45
C PRO A 203 13.22 -8.90 3.20
N LEU A 204 13.83 -8.36 2.15
CA LEU A 204 15.24 -8.59 1.80
C LEU A 204 16.17 -7.46 2.30
N GLY A 205 15.68 -6.56 3.17
CA GLY A 205 16.48 -5.48 3.74
C GLY A 205 17.09 -4.58 2.66
N LYS A 206 16.30 -4.18 1.65
CA LYS A 206 16.73 -3.37 0.50
C LYS A 206 17.90 -3.98 -0.29
N GLY A 207 17.94 -5.30 -0.38
CA GLY A 207 18.98 -6.05 -1.07
C GLY A 207 20.12 -6.55 -0.16
N PHE A 208 20.25 -6.03 1.06
CA PHE A 208 21.33 -6.43 1.98
C PHE A 208 21.30 -7.93 2.32
N LEU A 209 20.11 -8.50 2.50
CA LEU A 209 19.95 -9.91 2.86
C LEU A 209 20.05 -10.89 1.68
N THR A 210 20.32 -10.39 0.46
CA THR A 210 20.42 -11.25 -0.73
C THR A 210 21.81 -11.86 -0.91
N GLY A 211 22.83 -11.36 -0.20
CA GLY A 211 24.23 -11.69 -0.42
C GLY A 211 24.85 -11.00 -1.66
N ALA A 212 24.13 -10.12 -2.34
CA ALA A 212 24.64 -9.36 -3.49
C ALA A 212 25.43 -8.10 -3.07
N ILE A 213 25.32 -7.70 -1.81
CA ILE A 213 25.99 -6.53 -1.24
C ILE A 213 27.16 -7.01 -0.36
N ASP A 214 28.34 -6.47 -0.60
CA ASP A 214 29.55 -6.73 0.19
C ASP A 214 30.32 -5.44 0.51
N SER A 215 31.50 -5.56 1.13
CA SER A 215 32.33 -4.42 1.54
C SER A 215 32.89 -3.60 0.35
N SER A 216 32.79 -4.08 -0.87
CA SER A 216 33.22 -3.40 -2.10
C SER A 216 32.08 -2.69 -2.83
N THR A 217 30.84 -2.89 -2.40
CA THR A 217 29.65 -2.32 -3.01
C THR A 217 29.62 -0.80 -2.78
N THR A 218 29.46 -0.04 -3.85
CA THR A 218 29.21 1.43 -3.83
C THR A 218 27.75 1.72 -4.05
N PHE A 219 27.20 2.72 -3.33
CA PHE A 219 25.82 3.15 -3.40
C PHE A 219 25.69 4.55 -4.03
#